data_20e93dcea20209d8fa86ca9f6d1b9578
#
_entry.id   20e93dcea20209d8fa86ca9f6d1b9578
#
_cell.length_a   1.000
_cell.length_b   1.000
_cell.length_c   1.000
_cell.angle_alpha   90.00
_cell.angle_beta   90.00
_cell.angle_gamma   90.00
#
_symmetry.space_group_name_H-M   'P 1'
#
loop_
_entity.id
_entity.type
_entity.pdbx_description
1 polymer ?
#
loop_
_entity_poly.entity_id
_entity_poly.type
_entity_poly.pdbx_seq_one_letter_code
_entity_poly.pdbx_strand_id
1 'polypeptide(L)'
;SPRAAGDLARRLVEGGLVRLASGEVRDLDEAALREGRVAARWYGELTVPVEGHFMQQVKQAGMESEELVLVELADWLQDSWEADVRYVFGPGSTLHGLASNLGLTTTLLGVDVIENGQVLARDVNEQQLYELVREHPSRLLVTAIGGQGHIIGRGNQQISPRVLRAIGLEHLRVVATKRKLATLAGRPLLVDSGDPHLDGAFPDAIRVWTGYQEEMLYPLGWSAERLAAADEGAEACGNK
;
A
#
# COMPACT_ATOMS: atom_id res chain seq x y z
N SER A 1 -1.24 13.00 -8.27
CA SER A 1 -1.22 14.01 -7.21
C SER A 1 -1.93 15.28 -7.67
N PRO A 2 -2.44 16.14 -6.76
CA PRO A 2 -3.04 17.42 -7.12
C PRO A 2 -2.13 18.30 -7.97
N ARG A 3 -0.82 18.27 -7.71
CA ARG A 3 0.18 19.02 -8.48
C ARG A 3 0.27 18.53 -9.93
N ALA A 4 0.32 17.22 -10.16
CA ALA A 4 0.34 16.67 -11.52
C ALA A 4 -0.95 16.97 -12.28
N ALA A 5 -2.10 16.96 -11.60
CA ALA A 5 -3.37 17.37 -12.19
C ALA A 5 -3.38 18.86 -12.54
N GLY A 6 -2.81 19.71 -11.67
CA GLY A 6 -2.66 21.14 -11.90
C GLY A 6 -1.74 21.44 -13.09
N ASP A 7 -0.60 20.78 -13.20
CA ASP A 7 0.33 20.95 -14.33
C ASP A 7 -0.29 20.50 -15.65
N LEU A 8 -1.06 19.41 -15.62
CA LEU A 8 -1.76 18.93 -16.80
C LEU A 8 -2.89 19.88 -17.23
N ALA A 9 -3.66 20.40 -16.27
CA ALA A 9 -4.69 21.40 -16.51
C ALA A 9 -4.08 22.70 -17.04
N ARG A 10 -2.98 23.19 -16.50
CA ARG A 10 -2.24 24.36 -16.98
C ARG A 10 -1.82 24.19 -18.45
N ARG A 11 -1.21 23.06 -18.80
CA ARG A 11 -0.82 22.75 -20.20
C ARG A 11 -2.01 22.72 -21.13
N LEU A 12 -3.15 22.20 -20.69
CA LEU A 12 -4.38 22.18 -21.48
C LEU A 12 -4.89 23.61 -21.77
N VAL A 13 -4.87 24.49 -20.76
CA VAL A 13 -5.34 25.88 -20.88
C VAL A 13 -4.36 26.74 -21.70
N GLU A 14 -3.06 26.52 -21.56
CA GLU A 14 -2.02 27.25 -22.29
C GLU A 14 -1.85 26.78 -23.75
N GLY A 15 -2.69 25.85 -24.24
CA GLY A 15 -2.63 25.35 -25.61
C GLY A 15 -1.48 24.40 -25.88
N GLY A 16 -0.92 23.77 -24.86
CA GLY A 16 0.07 22.71 -25.02
C GLY A 16 -0.52 21.47 -25.72
N LEU A 17 0.36 20.72 -26.40
CA LEU A 17 -0.01 19.45 -27.06
C LEU A 17 -0.38 18.38 -26.02
N VAL A 18 -1.61 18.41 -25.54
CA VAL A 18 -2.17 17.38 -24.65
C VAL A 18 -3.19 16.56 -25.46
N ARG A 19 -2.95 15.26 -25.52
CA ARG A 19 -3.88 14.35 -26.17
C ARG A 19 -5.09 14.13 -25.27
N LEU A 20 -6.29 14.22 -25.84
CA LEU A 20 -7.53 13.92 -25.14
C LEU A 20 -8.03 12.53 -25.55
N ALA A 21 -8.55 11.78 -24.58
CA ALA A 21 -9.18 10.49 -24.79
C ALA A 21 -10.44 10.37 -23.92
N SER A 22 -11.38 9.53 -24.33
CA SER A 22 -12.49 9.14 -23.45
C SER A 22 -11.95 8.22 -22.35
N GLY A 23 -12.24 8.55 -21.10
CA GLY A 23 -11.92 7.77 -19.92
C GLY A 23 -13.17 7.39 -19.16
N GLU A 24 -13.32 6.12 -18.82
CA GLU A 24 -14.42 5.64 -17.98
C GLU A 24 -14.25 6.14 -16.54
N VAL A 25 -15.35 6.64 -15.98
CA VAL A 25 -15.43 6.99 -14.55
C VAL A 25 -16.04 5.82 -13.82
N ARG A 26 -15.20 5.13 -13.05
CA ARG A 26 -15.61 4.01 -12.19
C ARG A 26 -15.18 4.29 -10.76
N ASP A 27 -16.00 3.88 -9.82
CA ASP A 27 -15.66 3.86 -8.41
C ASP A 27 -15.91 2.47 -7.85
N LEU A 28 -15.17 2.11 -6.82
CA LEU A 28 -15.34 0.84 -6.15
C LEU A 28 -16.60 0.90 -5.27
N ASP A 29 -17.43 -0.12 -5.37
CA ASP A 29 -18.56 -0.30 -4.46
C ASP A 29 -17.99 -0.80 -3.11
N GLU A 30 -17.85 0.13 -2.15
CA GLU A 30 -17.30 -0.17 -0.83
C GLU A 30 -18.15 -1.19 -0.06
N ALA A 31 -19.47 -1.23 -0.29
CA ALA A 31 -20.34 -2.20 0.34
C ALA A 31 -20.05 -3.61 -0.18
N ALA A 32 -19.93 -3.76 -1.51
CA ALA A 32 -19.54 -5.02 -2.12
C ALA A 32 -18.12 -5.46 -1.72
N LEU A 33 -17.20 -4.50 -1.59
CA LEU A 33 -15.83 -4.75 -1.11
C LEU A 33 -15.79 -5.28 0.32
N ARG A 34 -16.61 -4.74 1.22
CA ARG A 34 -16.73 -5.22 2.60
C ARG A 34 -17.27 -6.66 2.69
N GLU A 35 -18.03 -7.09 1.68
CA GLU A 35 -18.52 -8.46 1.52
C GLU A 35 -17.54 -9.36 0.76
N GLY A 36 -16.30 -8.90 0.49
CA GLY A 36 -15.28 -9.67 -0.23
C GLY A 36 -15.49 -9.73 -1.75
N ARG A 37 -16.40 -8.92 -2.31
CA ARG A 37 -16.68 -8.88 -3.75
C ARG A 37 -16.11 -7.60 -4.36
N VAL A 38 -15.23 -7.73 -5.34
CA VAL A 38 -14.72 -6.60 -6.11
C VAL A 38 -15.78 -6.22 -7.16
N ALA A 39 -16.53 -5.17 -6.92
CA ALA A 39 -17.47 -4.60 -7.87
C ALA A 39 -17.11 -3.13 -8.13
N ALA A 40 -17.04 -2.77 -9.41
CA ALA A 40 -16.87 -1.38 -9.81
C ALA A 40 -18.22 -0.84 -10.33
N ARG A 41 -18.64 0.27 -9.78
CA ARG A 41 -19.81 1.00 -10.27
C ARG A 41 -19.38 1.95 -11.37
N TRP A 42 -20.01 1.83 -12.52
CA TRP A 42 -19.77 2.73 -13.64
C TRP A 42 -20.62 4.00 -13.48
N TYR A 43 -19.99 5.16 -13.63
CA TYR A 43 -20.66 6.47 -13.48
C TYR A 43 -20.76 7.22 -14.81
N GLY A 44 -20.03 6.82 -15.82
CA GLY A 44 -20.06 7.45 -17.13
C GLY A 44 -18.69 7.55 -17.78
N GLU A 45 -18.59 8.39 -18.80
CA GLU A 45 -17.35 8.68 -19.51
C GLU A 45 -17.03 10.18 -19.39
N LEU A 46 -15.75 10.49 -19.23
CA LEU A 46 -15.23 11.85 -19.25
C LEU A 46 -14.12 11.96 -20.30
N THR A 47 -14.04 13.11 -20.95
CA THR A 47 -12.85 13.45 -21.74
C THR A 47 -11.71 13.78 -20.81
N VAL A 48 -10.67 12.96 -20.85
CA VAL A 48 -9.49 13.08 -19.96
C VAL A 48 -8.24 13.37 -20.78
N PRO A 49 -7.34 14.22 -20.28
CA PRO A 49 -6.04 14.43 -20.90
C PRO A 49 -5.14 13.21 -20.67
N VAL A 50 -4.46 12.76 -21.73
CA VAL A 50 -3.56 11.59 -21.70
C VAL A 50 -2.16 12.02 -22.07
N GLU A 51 -1.21 11.82 -21.20
CA GLU A 51 0.21 11.98 -21.50
C GLU A 51 0.80 10.66 -22.05
N GLY A 52 1.52 10.74 -23.16
CA GLY A 52 1.98 9.58 -23.93
C GLY A 52 2.97 8.63 -23.24
N HIS A 53 3.40 8.94 -22.00
CA HIS A 53 4.30 8.09 -21.22
C HIS A 53 3.58 6.97 -20.42
N PHE A 54 2.26 6.99 -20.35
CA PHE A 54 1.49 6.06 -19.51
C PHE A 54 0.92 4.83 -20.26
N MET A 55 1.11 4.71 -21.57
CA MET A 55 0.44 3.69 -22.38
C MET A 55 1.34 2.56 -22.91
N GLN A 56 2.56 2.38 -22.42
CA GLN A 56 3.50 1.42 -23.01
C GLN A 56 4.05 0.36 -22.03
N GLN A 57 3.18 -0.26 -21.21
CA GLN A 57 3.61 -1.45 -20.46
C GLN A 57 2.48 -2.48 -20.26
N VAL A 58 1.88 -2.94 -21.35
CA VAL A 58 1.10 -4.18 -21.32
C VAL A 58 1.54 -5.04 -22.47
N LYS A 59 2.76 -5.56 -22.40
CA LYS A 59 3.21 -6.77 -23.12
C LYS A 59 4.59 -7.17 -22.60
N GLN A 60 4.64 -7.89 -21.47
CA GLN A 60 5.75 -8.79 -21.21
C GLN A 60 5.18 -10.17 -20.92
N ALA A 61 5.57 -11.10 -21.77
CA ALA A 61 5.30 -12.50 -21.66
C ALA A 61 5.97 -13.08 -20.40
N GLY A 62 5.25 -13.94 -19.70
CA GLY A 62 5.67 -14.56 -18.44
C GLY A 62 4.75 -14.14 -17.31
N MET A 63 3.43 -14.28 -17.50
CA MET A 63 2.47 -14.11 -16.42
C MET A 63 2.59 -15.31 -15.48
N GLU A 64 3.42 -15.18 -14.44
CA GLU A 64 3.10 -15.85 -13.20
C GLU A 64 1.67 -15.43 -12.84
N SER A 65 0.76 -16.39 -12.69
CA SER A 65 -0.59 -16.02 -12.31
C SER A 65 -0.49 -15.40 -10.92
N GLU A 66 -1.16 -14.27 -10.71
CA GLU A 66 -1.15 -13.58 -9.40
C GLU A 66 -1.57 -14.54 -8.27
N GLU A 67 -2.43 -15.51 -8.59
CA GLU A 67 -2.87 -16.58 -7.70
C GLU A 67 -1.72 -17.48 -7.26
N LEU A 68 -0.84 -17.90 -8.16
CA LEU A 68 0.33 -18.72 -7.80
C LEU A 68 1.29 -17.98 -6.88
N VAL A 69 1.55 -16.70 -7.16
CA VAL A 69 2.40 -15.87 -6.29
C VAL A 69 1.80 -15.74 -4.89
N LEU A 70 0.47 -15.65 -4.77
CA LEU A 70 -0.18 -15.60 -3.45
C LEU A 70 -0.08 -16.93 -2.70
N VAL A 71 -0.10 -18.07 -3.40
CA VAL A 71 0.18 -19.39 -2.79
C VAL A 71 1.63 -19.45 -2.30
N GLU A 72 2.60 -19.07 -3.12
CA GLU A 72 4.01 -19.04 -2.74
C GLU A 72 4.30 -18.14 -1.53
N LEU A 73 3.67 -16.98 -1.48
CA LEU A 73 3.78 -16.06 -0.35
C LEU A 73 3.13 -16.63 0.92
N ALA A 74 2.02 -17.37 0.78
CA ALA A 74 1.38 -18.04 1.90
C ALA A 74 2.24 -19.17 2.44
N ASP A 75 2.82 -20.00 1.58
CA ASP A 75 3.75 -21.07 1.94
C ASP A 75 4.98 -20.49 2.65
N TRP A 76 5.55 -19.40 2.12
CA TRP A 76 6.68 -18.72 2.75
C TRP A 76 6.34 -18.16 4.13
N LEU A 77 5.17 -17.53 4.29
CA LEU A 77 4.73 -17.02 5.58
C LEU A 77 4.47 -18.17 6.57
N GLN A 78 3.88 -19.28 6.11
CA GLN A 78 3.64 -20.45 6.95
C GLN A 78 4.95 -21.07 7.46
N ASP A 79 5.95 -21.19 6.59
CA ASP A 79 7.27 -21.73 6.97
C ASP A 79 8.05 -20.80 7.92
N SER A 80 7.81 -19.50 7.85
CA SER A 80 8.43 -18.47 8.69
C SER A 80 7.57 -18.05 9.90
N TRP A 81 6.46 -18.75 10.15
CA TRP A 81 5.54 -18.40 11.23
C TRP A 81 6.18 -18.59 12.60
N GLU A 82 6.18 -17.56 13.41
CA GLU A 82 6.72 -17.58 14.76
C GLU A 82 5.59 -17.85 15.76
N ALA A 83 5.79 -18.81 16.68
CA ALA A 83 4.83 -19.09 17.74
C ALA A 83 4.75 -17.90 18.73
N ASP A 84 3.56 -17.65 19.25
CA ASP A 84 3.29 -16.59 20.23
C ASP A 84 3.65 -15.18 19.74
N VAL A 85 3.66 -14.99 18.42
CA VAL A 85 3.82 -13.70 17.74
C VAL A 85 2.50 -13.32 17.08
N ARG A 86 2.08 -12.08 17.24
CA ARG A 86 0.89 -11.54 16.58
C ARG A 86 1.23 -10.98 15.21
N TYR A 87 0.56 -11.50 14.22
CA TYR A 87 0.66 -11.02 12.84
C TYR A 87 -0.48 -10.07 12.53
N VAL A 88 -0.14 -8.81 12.32
CA VAL A 88 -1.08 -7.75 11.92
C VAL A 88 -1.13 -7.70 10.40
N PHE A 89 -2.29 -8.01 9.85
CA PHE A 89 -2.55 -7.95 8.41
C PHE A 89 -3.23 -6.62 8.08
N GLY A 90 -2.55 -5.78 7.33
CA GLY A 90 -3.13 -4.55 6.80
C GLY A 90 -4.16 -4.82 5.71
N PRO A 91 -4.93 -3.79 5.30
CA PRO A 91 -5.93 -3.92 4.25
C PRO A 91 -5.30 -4.15 2.87
N GLY A 92 -6.07 -4.74 1.98
CA GLY A 92 -5.76 -4.89 0.57
C GLY A 92 -5.88 -6.32 0.04
N SER A 93 -6.19 -6.43 -1.26
CA SER A 93 -6.45 -7.70 -1.93
C SER A 93 -5.29 -8.69 -1.87
N THR A 94 -4.05 -8.20 -1.87
CA THR A 94 -2.86 -9.07 -1.77
C THR A 94 -2.79 -9.79 -0.43
N LEU A 95 -2.97 -9.07 0.70
CA LEU A 95 -2.94 -9.68 2.02
C LEU A 95 -4.20 -10.51 2.30
N HIS A 96 -5.35 -10.06 1.82
CA HIS A 96 -6.58 -10.86 1.90
C HIS A 96 -6.45 -12.18 1.13
N GLY A 97 -5.90 -12.15 -0.09
CA GLY A 97 -5.64 -13.36 -0.88
C GLY A 97 -4.60 -14.28 -0.24
N LEU A 98 -3.52 -13.72 0.32
CA LEU A 98 -2.53 -14.47 1.08
C LEU A 98 -3.17 -15.16 2.29
N ALA A 99 -3.95 -14.44 3.09
CA ALA A 99 -4.68 -14.99 4.24
C ALA A 99 -5.64 -16.10 3.84
N SER A 100 -6.35 -15.95 2.71
CA SER A 100 -7.25 -16.98 2.18
C SER A 100 -6.52 -18.27 1.83
N ASN A 101 -5.29 -18.19 1.27
CA ASN A 101 -4.46 -19.36 1.00
C ASN A 101 -3.95 -20.05 2.29
N LEU A 102 -3.85 -19.30 3.39
CA LEU A 102 -3.57 -19.85 4.72
C LEU A 102 -4.82 -20.42 5.42
N GLY A 103 -5.98 -20.41 4.75
CA GLY A 103 -7.26 -20.85 5.35
C GLY A 103 -7.83 -19.83 6.36
N LEU A 104 -7.33 -18.60 6.39
CA LEU A 104 -7.76 -17.56 7.31
C LEU A 104 -8.87 -16.70 6.68
N THR A 105 -9.89 -16.37 7.45
CA THR A 105 -10.96 -15.47 7.02
C THR A 105 -10.68 -14.08 7.56
N THR A 106 -10.10 -13.22 6.72
CA THR A 106 -9.75 -11.82 7.03
C THR A 106 -10.71 -10.84 6.34
N THR A 107 -10.57 -9.55 6.65
CA THR A 107 -11.29 -8.46 5.99
C THR A 107 -10.48 -7.90 4.83
N LEU A 108 -11.15 -7.41 3.79
CA LEU A 108 -10.46 -6.83 2.63
C LEU A 108 -9.96 -5.40 2.88
N LEU A 109 -10.71 -4.62 3.66
CA LEU A 109 -10.46 -3.20 3.91
C LEU A 109 -10.04 -2.90 5.36
N GLY A 110 -10.20 -3.84 6.27
CA GLY A 110 -9.85 -3.70 7.67
C GLY A 110 -8.43 -4.14 7.98
N VAL A 111 -8.07 -3.97 9.24
CA VAL A 111 -6.84 -4.52 9.82
C VAL A 111 -7.23 -5.70 10.70
N ASP A 112 -6.61 -6.84 10.47
CA ASP A 112 -6.90 -8.08 11.19
C ASP A 112 -5.66 -8.52 11.96
N VAL A 113 -5.86 -9.17 13.10
CA VAL A 113 -4.78 -9.70 13.93
C VAL A 113 -4.90 -11.21 14.03
N ILE A 114 -3.81 -11.89 13.72
CA ILE A 114 -3.70 -13.35 13.71
C ILE A 114 -2.65 -13.79 14.73
N GLU A 115 -2.94 -14.83 15.48
CA GLU A 115 -2.01 -15.42 16.45
C GLU A 115 -2.10 -16.94 16.32
N ASN A 116 -0.97 -17.63 16.25
CA ASN A 116 -0.89 -19.11 16.19
C ASN A 116 -1.80 -19.71 15.11
N GLY A 117 -1.88 -19.09 13.92
CA GLY A 117 -2.70 -19.58 12.80
C GLY A 117 -4.21 -19.39 12.98
N GLN A 118 -4.64 -18.57 13.91
CA GLN A 118 -6.05 -18.24 14.13
C GLN A 118 -6.29 -16.74 14.11
N VAL A 119 -7.43 -16.31 13.58
CA VAL A 119 -7.81 -14.90 13.60
C VAL A 119 -8.25 -14.52 15.01
N LEU A 120 -7.42 -13.72 15.68
CA LEU A 120 -7.65 -13.21 17.02
C LEU A 120 -8.68 -12.07 17.03
N ALA A 121 -8.56 -11.13 16.08
CA ALA A 121 -9.47 -10.00 15.95
C ALA A 121 -9.56 -9.56 14.48
N ARG A 122 -10.73 -9.04 14.08
CA ARG A 122 -11.03 -8.58 12.72
C ARG A 122 -11.43 -7.12 12.72
N ASP A 123 -11.06 -6.42 11.63
CA ASP A 123 -11.43 -5.03 11.37
C ASP A 123 -11.25 -4.14 12.61
N VAL A 124 -10.09 -4.29 13.25
CA VAL A 124 -9.78 -3.57 14.48
C VAL A 124 -9.57 -2.09 14.19
N ASN A 125 -10.08 -1.24 15.08
CA ASN A 125 -9.74 0.17 15.07
C ASN A 125 -8.35 0.41 15.68
N GLU A 126 -7.86 1.64 15.60
CA GLU A 126 -6.53 2.02 16.06
C GLU A 126 -6.29 1.73 17.55
N GLN A 127 -7.26 2.01 18.41
CA GLN A 127 -7.16 1.77 19.84
C GLN A 127 -7.08 0.27 20.16
N GLN A 128 -7.93 -0.53 19.52
CA GLN A 128 -7.94 -1.99 19.69
C GLN A 128 -6.62 -2.59 19.20
N LEU A 129 -6.11 -2.12 18.05
CA LEU A 129 -4.85 -2.58 17.49
C LEU A 129 -3.69 -2.28 18.43
N TYR A 130 -3.63 -1.04 18.95
CA TYR A 130 -2.60 -0.65 19.91
C TYR A 130 -2.59 -1.54 21.17
N GLU A 131 -3.77 -1.80 21.76
CA GLU A 131 -3.89 -2.67 22.94
C GLU A 131 -3.46 -4.12 22.64
N LEU A 132 -3.68 -4.58 21.40
CA LEU A 132 -3.26 -5.92 20.99
C LEU A 132 -1.74 -6.04 20.79
N VAL A 133 -1.05 -4.97 20.38
CA VAL A 133 0.37 -5.07 19.99
C VAL A 133 1.37 -4.50 21.01
N ARG A 134 0.92 -3.61 21.92
CA ARG A 134 1.83 -2.86 22.82
C ARG A 134 2.67 -3.73 23.77
N GLU A 135 2.17 -4.90 24.15
CA GLU A 135 2.82 -5.80 25.13
C GLU A 135 3.09 -7.20 24.53
N HIS A 136 2.93 -7.35 23.23
CA HIS A 136 3.11 -8.64 22.56
C HIS A 136 4.08 -8.51 21.37
N PRO A 137 5.00 -9.47 21.20
CA PRO A 137 5.77 -9.55 19.98
C PRO A 137 4.85 -9.57 18.76
N SER A 138 5.09 -8.68 17.82
CA SER A 138 4.21 -8.54 16.66
C SER A 138 4.97 -8.36 15.36
N ARG A 139 4.37 -8.79 14.25
CA ARG A 139 4.84 -8.55 12.89
C ARG A 139 3.74 -7.82 12.12
N LEU A 140 4.11 -6.79 11.42
CA LEU A 140 3.18 -6.01 10.60
C LEU A 140 3.38 -6.35 9.13
N LEU A 141 2.34 -6.87 8.49
CA LEU A 141 2.29 -7.10 7.06
C LEU A 141 1.46 -6.00 6.40
N VAL A 142 2.04 -5.33 5.43
CA VAL A 142 1.38 -4.30 4.62
C VAL A 142 1.58 -4.57 3.14
N THR A 143 0.70 -4.03 2.32
CA THR A 143 0.83 -4.05 0.87
C THR A 143 0.67 -2.65 0.30
N ALA A 144 1.16 -2.41 -0.91
CA ALA A 144 0.92 -1.15 -1.59
C ALA A 144 -0.58 -0.96 -1.85
N ILE A 145 -1.15 0.12 -1.34
CA ILE A 145 -2.56 0.45 -1.46
C ILE A 145 -2.78 1.34 -2.68
N GLY A 146 -3.69 0.88 -3.55
CA GLY A 146 -4.00 1.57 -4.82
C GLY A 146 -2.79 1.74 -5.74
N GLY A 147 -2.97 2.37 -6.89
CA GLY A 147 -1.89 2.66 -7.85
C GLY A 147 -0.90 3.75 -7.42
N GLN A 148 -1.01 4.26 -6.19
CA GLN A 148 -0.17 5.35 -5.67
C GLN A 148 1.04 4.87 -4.86
N GLY A 149 1.07 3.59 -4.46
CA GLY A 149 2.22 3.00 -3.76
C GLY A 149 2.28 3.25 -2.25
N HIS A 150 1.25 3.81 -1.63
CA HIS A 150 1.24 3.97 -0.16
C HIS A 150 1.22 2.61 0.53
N ILE A 151 2.14 2.40 1.46
CA ILE A 151 2.16 1.24 2.36
C ILE A 151 1.71 1.60 3.77
N ILE A 152 1.83 2.86 4.17
CA ILE A 152 1.35 3.42 5.44
C ILE A 152 0.63 4.75 5.18
N GLY A 153 -0.46 5.01 5.93
CA GLY A 153 -1.16 6.28 6.02
C GLY A 153 -2.43 6.37 5.19
N ARG A 154 -2.43 5.89 3.95
CA ARG A 154 -3.65 5.89 3.12
C ARG A 154 -4.30 4.52 3.12
N GLY A 155 -5.56 4.47 3.55
CA GLY A 155 -6.36 3.23 3.59
C GLY A 155 -6.07 2.32 4.79
N ASN A 156 -5.11 2.69 5.66
CA ASN A 156 -4.74 1.93 6.85
C ASN A 156 -4.37 2.82 8.05
N GLN A 157 -5.14 3.89 8.28
CA GLN A 157 -4.90 4.85 9.35
C GLN A 157 -4.92 4.23 10.76
N GLN A 158 -5.47 3.03 10.91
CA GLN A 158 -5.39 2.24 12.14
C GLN A 158 -3.96 1.89 12.52
N ILE A 159 -3.04 1.83 11.51
CA ILE A 159 -1.61 1.64 11.72
C ILE A 159 -0.99 3.03 12.00
N SER A 160 -1.29 3.55 13.18
CA SER A 160 -0.86 4.87 13.64
C SER A 160 0.63 4.90 14.04
N PRO A 161 1.22 6.10 14.25
CA PRO A 161 2.59 6.22 14.74
C PRO A 161 2.84 5.47 16.07
N ARG A 162 1.88 5.45 17.00
CA ARG A 162 2.06 4.71 18.26
C ARG A 162 2.01 3.20 18.06
N VAL A 163 1.19 2.71 17.14
CA VAL A 163 1.15 1.29 16.75
C VAL A 163 2.46 0.89 16.08
N LEU A 164 2.97 1.69 15.15
CA LEU A 164 4.27 1.45 14.49
C LEU A 164 5.42 1.42 15.49
N ARG A 165 5.42 2.32 16.49
CA ARG A 165 6.44 2.30 17.56
C ARG A 165 6.31 1.09 18.48
N ALA A 166 5.10 0.66 18.76
CA ALA A 166 4.86 -0.53 19.61
C ALA A 166 5.32 -1.81 18.93
N ILE A 167 5.11 -1.93 17.61
CA ILE A 167 5.55 -3.10 16.82
C ILE A 167 7.06 -3.03 16.53
N GLY A 168 7.59 -1.85 16.21
CA GLY A 168 8.94 -1.64 15.69
C GLY A 168 9.01 -1.71 14.16
N LEU A 169 9.71 -0.74 13.54
CA LEU A 169 9.82 -0.66 12.08
C LEU A 169 10.55 -1.86 11.47
N GLU A 170 11.46 -2.46 12.21
CA GLU A 170 12.20 -3.68 11.84
C GLU A 170 11.30 -4.92 11.70
N HIS A 171 10.11 -4.86 12.29
CA HIS A 171 9.10 -5.92 12.25
C HIS A 171 8.01 -5.68 11.17
N LEU A 172 8.15 -4.62 10.38
CA LEU A 172 7.30 -4.38 9.24
C LEU A 172 7.79 -5.17 8.02
N ARG A 173 6.84 -5.80 7.32
CA ARG A 173 7.08 -6.53 6.07
C ARG A 173 6.13 -6.02 5.01
N VAL A 174 6.68 -5.66 3.86
CA VAL A 174 5.88 -5.29 2.69
C VAL A 174 5.70 -6.53 1.83
N VAL A 175 4.47 -6.80 1.45
CA VAL A 175 4.09 -7.94 0.59
C VAL A 175 3.46 -7.40 -0.67
N ALA A 176 4.01 -7.71 -1.83
CA ALA A 176 3.44 -7.28 -3.10
C ALA A 176 3.86 -8.21 -4.23
N THR A 177 2.96 -8.50 -5.15
CA THR A 177 3.32 -9.20 -6.38
C THR A 177 4.21 -8.32 -7.26
N LYS A 178 5.11 -8.90 -8.04
CA LYS A 178 5.93 -8.18 -9.03
C LYS A 178 5.06 -7.36 -10.00
N ARG A 179 3.89 -7.91 -10.36
CA ARG A 179 2.90 -7.20 -11.18
C ARG A 179 2.41 -5.92 -10.50
N LYS A 180 2.11 -5.99 -9.21
CA LYS A 180 1.67 -4.82 -8.43
C LYS A 180 2.77 -3.76 -8.37
N LEU A 181 4.02 -4.15 -8.13
CA LEU A 181 5.16 -3.24 -8.14
C LEU A 181 5.39 -2.63 -9.53
N ALA A 182 5.22 -3.40 -10.60
CA ALA A 182 5.34 -2.91 -11.98
C ALA A 182 4.32 -1.80 -12.30
N THR A 183 3.13 -1.80 -11.68
CA THR A 183 2.13 -0.72 -11.86
C THR A 183 2.59 0.62 -11.30
N LEU A 184 3.58 0.62 -10.41
CA LEU A 184 4.16 1.84 -9.88
C LEU A 184 5.10 2.55 -10.86
N ALA A 185 5.47 1.89 -11.97
CA ALA A 185 6.32 2.45 -13.03
C ALA A 185 7.62 3.09 -12.49
N GLY A 186 8.28 2.44 -11.55
CA GLY A 186 9.52 2.90 -10.92
C GLY A 186 9.35 3.97 -9.84
N ARG A 187 8.12 4.40 -9.53
CA ARG A 187 7.86 5.31 -8.41
C ARG A 187 8.10 4.58 -7.08
N PRO A 188 8.64 5.27 -6.05
CA PRO A 188 8.87 4.67 -4.76
C PRO A 188 7.56 4.24 -4.07
N LEU A 189 7.66 3.29 -3.16
CA LEU A 189 6.65 3.08 -2.14
C LEU A 189 6.60 4.29 -1.21
N LEU A 190 5.44 4.59 -0.65
CA LEU A 190 5.24 5.82 0.12
C LEU A 190 4.79 5.52 1.54
N VAL A 191 5.38 6.29 2.48
CA VAL A 191 4.99 6.31 3.90
C VAL A 191 4.42 7.69 4.23
N ASP A 192 3.33 7.71 4.98
CA ASP A 192 2.69 8.91 5.50
C ASP A 192 1.97 8.56 6.83
N SER A 193 2.74 8.28 7.87
CA SER A 193 2.19 7.86 9.17
C SER A 193 1.44 8.98 9.91
N GLY A 194 1.65 10.24 9.52
CA GLY A 194 1.20 11.42 10.26
C GLY A 194 2.28 11.98 11.18
N ASP A 195 3.42 11.30 11.35
CA ASP A 195 4.54 11.74 12.18
C ASP A 195 5.83 11.84 11.35
N PRO A 196 6.31 13.06 11.02
CA PRO A 196 7.49 13.26 10.19
C PRO A 196 8.77 12.62 10.74
N HIS A 197 8.92 12.58 12.07
CA HIS A 197 10.10 11.98 12.70
C HIS A 197 10.11 10.46 12.54
N LEU A 198 8.94 9.84 12.66
CA LEU A 198 8.81 8.42 12.44
C LEU A 198 8.99 8.07 10.95
N ASP A 199 8.41 8.85 10.06
CA ASP A 199 8.56 8.65 8.62
C ASP A 199 10.04 8.78 8.20
N GLY A 200 10.77 9.74 8.78
CA GLY A 200 12.22 9.90 8.57
C GLY A 200 13.09 8.78 9.15
N ALA A 201 12.54 7.92 10.01
CA ALA A 201 13.25 6.75 10.53
C ALA A 201 13.17 5.53 9.60
N PHE A 202 12.35 5.58 8.57
CA PHE A 202 12.31 4.51 7.56
C PHE A 202 13.56 4.58 6.67
N PRO A 203 14.06 3.43 6.17
CA PRO A 203 15.19 3.39 5.26
C PRO A 203 14.79 3.92 3.86
N ASP A 204 15.79 4.33 3.05
CA ASP A 204 15.58 4.78 1.66
C ASP A 204 15.05 3.68 0.72
N ALA A 205 15.23 2.42 1.11
CA ALA A 205 14.72 1.26 0.39
C ALA A 205 14.28 0.17 1.37
N ILE A 206 13.23 -0.54 1.00
CA ILE A 206 12.63 -1.59 1.82
C ILE A 206 12.59 -2.92 1.08
N ARG A 207 12.73 -4.02 1.81
CA ARG A 207 12.55 -5.36 1.25
C ARG A 207 11.07 -5.66 1.11
N VAL A 208 10.69 -6.09 -0.10
CA VAL A 208 9.32 -6.48 -0.45
C VAL A 208 9.32 -7.97 -0.74
N TRP A 209 8.47 -8.72 -0.07
CA TRP A 209 8.24 -10.13 -0.36
C TRP A 209 7.44 -10.27 -1.65
N THR A 210 8.00 -10.98 -2.63
CA THR A 210 7.42 -11.09 -3.97
C THR A 210 7.11 -12.52 -4.40
N GLY A 211 7.51 -13.52 -3.61
CA GLY A 211 7.30 -14.95 -3.82
C GLY A 211 7.89 -15.77 -2.68
N TYR A 212 7.97 -17.10 -2.84
CA TYR A 212 8.56 -18.00 -1.86
C TYR A 212 10.06 -17.76 -1.74
N GLN A 213 10.55 -17.35 -0.55
CA GLN A 213 11.94 -16.96 -0.28
C GLN A 213 12.47 -15.90 -1.25
N GLU A 214 11.58 -15.16 -1.90
CA GLU A 214 11.95 -14.14 -2.86
C GLU A 214 11.68 -12.75 -2.31
N GLU A 215 12.71 -11.92 -2.28
CA GLU A 215 12.65 -10.53 -1.85
C GLU A 215 13.18 -9.60 -2.94
N MET A 216 12.53 -8.47 -3.09
CA MET A 216 12.99 -7.39 -3.94
C MET A 216 13.27 -6.16 -3.08
N LEU A 217 14.43 -5.55 -3.25
CA LEU A 217 14.72 -4.24 -2.64
C LEU A 217 14.04 -3.16 -3.48
N TYR A 218 13.14 -2.39 -2.86
CA TYR A 218 12.34 -1.40 -3.55
C TYR A 218 12.49 -0.02 -2.92
N PRO A 219 12.60 1.07 -3.73
CA PRO A 219 12.73 2.42 -3.20
C PRO A 219 11.55 2.80 -2.29
N LEU A 220 11.85 3.44 -1.18
CA LEU A 220 10.88 4.00 -0.26
C LEU A 220 11.05 5.51 -0.25
N GLY A 221 9.94 6.23 -0.27
CA GLY A 221 9.90 7.68 -0.24
C GLY A 221 8.77 8.20 0.62
N TRP A 222 8.72 9.51 0.75
CA TRP A 222 7.67 10.20 1.46
C TRP A 222 6.64 10.75 0.48
N SER A 223 5.44 11.06 0.93
CA SER A 223 4.46 11.69 0.06
C SER A 223 4.99 13.04 -0.44
N ALA A 224 4.69 13.39 -1.71
CA ALA A 224 5.16 14.64 -2.31
C ALA A 224 4.69 15.89 -1.54
N GLU A 225 3.58 15.80 -0.84
CA GLU A 225 3.06 16.87 0.03
C GLU A 225 3.96 17.13 1.24
N ARG A 226 4.67 16.09 1.73
CA ARG A 226 5.62 16.22 2.85
C ARG A 226 7.02 16.64 2.43
N LEU A 227 7.46 16.26 1.25
CA LEU A 227 8.71 16.79 0.70
C LEU A 227 8.63 18.33 0.56
N ALA A 228 7.48 18.84 0.09
CA ALA A 228 7.24 20.29 0.01
C ALA A 228 7.21 20.97 1.38
N ALA A 229 6.58 20.36 2.39
CA ALA A 229 6.52 20.92 3.75
C ALA A 229 7.85 20.84 4.49
N ALA A 230 8.70 19.87 4.20
CA ALA A 230 10.05 19.76 4.76
C ALA A 230 10.98 20.85 4.18
N ASP A 231 10.88 21.14 2.88
CA ASP A 231 11.64 22.20 2.22
C ASP A 231 11.24 23.59 2.74
N GLU A 232 9.95 23.85 2.95
CA GLU A 232 9.47 25.12 3.54
C GLU A 232 9.92 25.28 5.00
N GLY A 233 9.98 24.19 5.77
CA GLY A 233 10.46 24.21 7.16
C GLY A 233 11.98 24.42 7.28
N ALA A 234 12.76 23.94 6.32
CA ALA A 234 14.20 24.11 6.28
C ALA A 234 14.60 25.56 5.92
N GLU A 235 13.88 26.20 5.01
CA GLU A 235 14.11 27.63 4.66
C GLU A 235 13.75 28.60 5.81
N ALA A 236 12.72 28.25 6.60
CA ALA A 236 12.31 29.03 7.76
C ALA A 236 13.32 28.99 8.93
N CYS A 237 14.11 27.91 9.04
CA CYS A 237 15.12 27.74 10.11
C CYS A 237 16.52 28.28 9.76
N GLY A 238 16.79 28.49 8.47
CA GLY A 238 18.09 28.99 7.97
C GLY A 238 18.24 30.52 8.00
N ASN A 239 17.22 31.26 8.42
CA ASN A 239 17.23 32.78 8.40
C ASN A 239 17.10 33.40 9.79
N LYS A 240 17.75 32.81 10.81
CA LYS A 240 17.92 33.42 12.14
C LYS A 240 19.38 33.49 12.54
#